data_f8d5ec16937e3c26c0d1cd9138ccaa87
#
_entry.id   f8d5ec16937e3c26c0d1cd9138ccaa87
#
_cell.length_a   1.000
_cell.length_b   1.000
_cell.length_c   1.000
_cell.angle_alpha   90.00
_cell.angle_beta   90.00
_cell.angle_gamma   90.00
#
_symmetry.space_group_name_H-M   'P 1'
#
loop_
_entity.id
_entity.type
_entity.pdbx_description
1 polymer ?
#
loop_
_entity_poly.entity_id
_entity_poly.type
_entity_poly.pdbx_seq_one_letter_code
_entity_poly.pdbx_strand_id
1 'polypeptide(L)'
;MAAFNVVRFRVKAGRDKEFLDAHAKAARDWDGMLHANLIKTGEGTYCIIAEWTDMDALAASRPHMIATLNSFRDTLEDLGGGLGVTDPVSGPVVLALK
;
A
#
# COMPACT_ATOMS: atom_id res chain seq x y z
N MET A 1 -4.22 7.97 18.52
CA MET A 1 -3.53 8.74 17.48
C MET A 1 -3.66 8.02 16.15
N ALA A 2 -3.94 8.74 15.10
CA ALA A 2 -3.96 8.20 13.76
C ALA A 2 -2.61 7.58 13.41
N ALA A 3 -2.63 6.63 12.48
CA ALA A 3 -1.42 6.00 11.96
C ALA A 3 -1.49 5.94 10.44
N PHE A 4 -0.33 5.89 9.80
CA PHE A 4 -0.25 5.78 8.36
C PHE A 4 0.59 4.58 7.97
N ASN A 5 0.24 3.94 6.87
CA ASN A 5 1.16 3.07 6.16
C ASN A 5 1.36 3.60 4.75
N VAL A 6 2.60 3.50 4.29
CA VAL A 6 3.02 3.96 2.96
C VAL A 6 3.76 2.80 2.31
N VAL A 7 3.33 2.39 1.11
CA VAL A 7 3.94 1.25 0.43
C VAL A 7 4.27 1.64 -1.00
N ARG A 8 5.55 1.50 -1.37
CA ARG A 8 6.01 1.79 -2.71
C ARG A 8 6.12 0.53 -3.55
N PHE A 9 5.80 0.66 -4.84
CA PHE A 9 5.82 -0.42 -5.82
C PHE A 9 6.48 0.03 -7.11
N ARG A 10 7.11 -0.92 -7.80
CA ARG A 10 7.50 -0.74 -9.21
C ARG A 10 6.79 -1.82 -10.02
N VAL A 11 6.03 -1.39 -11.02
CA VAL A 11 5.23 -2.28 -11.85
C VAL A 11 6.02 -2.68 -13.09
N LYS A 12 5.94 -3.96 -13.46
CA LYS A 12 6.56 -4.47 -14.69
C LYS A 12 6.04 -3.72 -15.90
N ALA A 13 6.90 -3.51 -16.90
CA ALA A 13 6.54 -2.80 -18.12
C ALA A 13 5.28 -3.43 -18.76
N GLY A 14 4.31 -2.58 -19.08
CA GLY A 14 3.07 -3.02 -19.73
C GLY A 14 2.04 -3.64 -18.79
N ARG A 15 2.31 -3.74 -17.50
CA ARG A 15 1.40 -4.38 -16.53
C ARG A 15 0.63 -3.36 -15.64
N ASP A 16 0.76 -2.06 -15.94
CA ASP A 16 0.14 -1.00 -15.12
C ASP A 16 -1.37 -1.16 -15.00
N LYS A 17 -2.05 -1.48 -16.11
CA LYS A 17 -3.49 -1.64 -16.09
C LYS A 17 -3.93 -2.76 -15.18
N GLU A 18 -3.26 -3.92 -15.23
CA GLU A 18 -3.56 -5.05 -14.34
C GLU A 18 -3.38 -4.66 -12.88
N PHE A 19 -2.29 -3.95 -12.58
CA PHE A 19 -1.99 -3.46 -11.23
C PHE A 19 -3.09 -2.53 -10.72
N LEU A 20 -3.50 -1.55 -11.53
CA LEU A 20 -4.54 -0.59 -11.16
C LEU A 20 -5.90 -1.27 -11.02
N ASP A 21 -6.25 -2.17 -11.95
CA ASP A 21 -7.52 -2.90 -11.91
C ASP A 21 -7.62 -3.77 -10.65
N ALA A 22 -6.53 -4.43 -10.26
CA ALA A 22 -6.50 -5.25 -9.05
C ALA A 22 -6.78 -4.41 -7.81
N HIS A 23 -6.21 -3.20 -7.74
CA HIS A 23 -6.47 -2.28 -6.63
C HIS A 23 -7.92 -1.78 -6.63
N ALA A 24 -8.46 -1.47 -7.81
CA ALA A 24 -9.83 -0.99 -7.92
C ALA A 24 -10.86 -2.05 -7.50
N LYS A 25 -10.54 -3.33 -7.70
CA LYS A 25 -11.43 -4.44 -7.36
C LYS A 25 -11.30 -4.90 -5.92
N ALA A 26 -10.19 -4.61 -5.26
CA ALA A 26 -9.96 -5.07 -3.89
C ALA A 26 -10.91 -4.36 -2.92
N ALA A 27 -11.62 -5.14 -2.11
CA ALA A 27 -12.43 -4.58 -1.04
C ALA A 27 -11.52 -3.97 0.03
N ARG A 28 -11.90 -2.81 0.55
CA ARG A 28 -11.11 -2.09 1.55
C ARG A 28 -11.97 -1.50 2.65
N ASP A 29 -13.03 -2.20 3.04
CA ASP A 29 -13.86 -1.83 4.18
C ASP A 29 -13.27 -2.40 5.49
N TRP A 30 -11.96 -2.32 5.62
CA TRP A 30 -11.24 -2.84 6.79
C TRP A 30 -11.42 -1.93 8.00
N ASP A 31 -11.61 -2.55 9.16
CA ASP A 31 -11.83 -1.79 10.40
C ASP A 31 -10.70 -0.81 10.68
N GLY A 32 -11.08 0.44 10.92
CA GLY A 32 -10.13 1.50 11.27
C GLY A 32 -9.44 2.15 10.10
N MET A 33 -9.65 1.70 8.86
CA MET A 33 -9.12 2.41 7.68
C MET A 33 -9.99 3.65 7.41
N LEU A 34 -9.37 4.82 7.46
CA LEU A 34 -10.06 6.10 7.22
C LEU A 34 -9.97 6.52 5.77
N HIS A 35 -8.80 6.43 5.18
CA HIS A 35 -8.53 6.81 3.80
C HIS A 35 -7.45 5.91 3.23
N ALA A 36 -7.50 5.69 1.92
CA ALA A 36 -6.43 5.01 1.18
C ALA A 36 -6.39 5.58 -0.23
N ASN A 37 -5.20 5.94 -0.67
CA ASN A 37 -4.99 6.48 -2.01
C ASN A 37 -3.78 5.81 -2.65
N LEU A 38 -3.89 5.57 -3.95
CA LEU A 38 -2.77 5.09 -4.76
C LEU A 38 -2.35 6.26 -5.65
N ILE A 39 -1.10 6.68 -5.52
CA ILE A 39 -0.55 7.77 -6.33
C ILE A 39 0.51 7.22 -7.29
N LYS A 40 0.67 7.88 -8.42
CA LYS A 40 1.73 7.57 -9.39
C LYS A 40 2.89 8.52 -9.13
N THR A 41 4.05 7.98 -8.79
CA THR A 41 5.23 8.79 -8.44
C THR A 41 6.21 8.94 -9.59
N GLY A 42 6.03 8.18 -10.65
CA GLY A 42 6.87 8.23 -11.83
C GLY A 42 6.42 7.17 -12.83
N GLU A 43 7.15 7.00 -13.90
CA GLU A 43 6.81 5.99 -14.91
C GLU A 43 6.95 4.59 -14.30
N GLY A 44 5.84 3.86 -14.23
CA GLY A 44 5.81 2.52 -13.66
C GLY A 44 5.97 2.46 -12.14
N THR A 45 6.02 3.59 -11.46
CA THR A 45 6.20 3.62 -9.99
C THR A 45 4.96 4.19 -9.31
N TYR A 46 4.57 3.55 -8.21
CA TYR A 46 3.34 3.88 -7.49
C TYR A 46 3.56 3.81 -5.99
N CYS A 47 2.67 4.47 -5.26
CA CYS A 47 2.73 4.48 -3.80
C CYS A 47 1.32 4.48 -3.23
N ILE A 48 1.04 3.58 -2.29
CA ILE A 48 -0.20 3.62 -1.49
C ILE A 48 0.09 4.43 -0.24
N ILE A 49 -0.85 5.32 0.11
CA ILE A 49 -0.84 6.07 1.36
C ILE A 49 -2.17 5.81 2.04
N ALA A 50 -2.16 5.17 3.19
CA ALA A 50 -3.38 4.84 3.92
C ALA A 50 -3.33 5.39 5.33
N GLU A 51 -4.45 5.97 5.76
CA GLU A 51 -4.62 6.50 7.11
C GLU A 51 -5.55 5.60 7.90
N TRP A 52 -5.19 5.36 9.17
CA TRP A 52 -5.89 4.46 10.09
C TRP A 52 -6.21 5.18 11.39
N THR A 53 -7.22 4.71 12.11
CA THR A 53 -7.60 5.29 13.41
C THR A 53 -6.45 5.21 14.40
N ASP A 54 -5.67 4.12 14.39
CA ASP A 54 -4.52 3.91 15.26
C ASP A 54 -3.62 2.78 14.70
N MET A 55 -2.48 2.56 15.37
CA MET A 55 -1.54 1.52 14.97
C MET A 55 -2.10 0.11 15.17
N ASP A 56 -2.96 -0.11 16.16
CA ASP A 56 -3.56 -1.41 16.41
C ASP A 56 -4.44 -1.83 15.23
N ALA A 57 -5.27 -0.91 14.72
CA ALA A 57 -6.11 -1.16 13.56
C ALA A 57 -5.26 -1.48 12.31
N LEU A 58 -4.18 -0.72 12.10
CA LEU A 58 -3.25 -0.94 11.01
C LEU A 58 -2.63 -2.34 11.10
N ALA A 59 -2.10 -2.67 12.26
CA ALA A 59 -1.44 -3.96 12.48
C ALA A 59 -2.43 -5.14 12.32
N ALA A 60 -3.65 -4.98 12.82
CA ALA A 60 -4.69 -6.02 12.71
C ALA A 60 -5.09 -6.27 11.25
N SER A 61 -4.94 -5.29 10.37
CA SER A 61 -5.29 -5.41 8.95
C SER A 61 -4.16 -5.96 8.08
N ARG A 62 -2.97 -6.17 8.61
CA ARG A 62 -1.83 -6.68 7.83
C ARG A 62 -2.12 -7.97 7.07
N PRO A 63 -2.81 -8.97 7.66
CA PRO A 63 -3.15 -10.18 6.90
C PRO A 63 -3.99 -9.87 5.66
N HIS A 64 -4.92 -8.91 5.74
CA HIS A 64 -5.73 -8.47 4.59
C HIS A 64 -4.86 -7.78 3.55
N MET A 65 -3.89 -6.97 3.98
CA MET A 65 -2.95 -6.29 3.08
C MET A 65 -2.11 -7.30 2.31
N ILE A 66 -1.63 -8.34 3.00
CA ILE A 66 -0.82 -9.40 2.38
C ILE A 66 -1.65 -10.19 1.37
N ALA A 67 -2.89 -10.54 1.72
CA ALA A 67 -3.78 -11.26 0.81
C ALA A 67 -4.06 -10.43 -0.46
N THR A 68 -4.28 -9.12 -0.29
CA THR A 68 -4.48 -8.21 -1.42
C THR A 68 -3.23 -8.14 -2.30
N LEU A 69 -2.05 -7.99 -1.69
CA LEU A 69 -0.77 -7.97 -2.40
C LEU A 69 -0.59 -9.23 -3.25
N ASN A 70 -0.93 -10.39 -2.70
CA ASN A 70 -0.78 -11.66 -3.41
C ASN A 70 -1.62 -11.70 -4.69
N SER A 71 -2.72 -10.95 -4.77
CA SER A 71 -3.58 -10.90 -5.95
C SER A 71 -2.94 -10.18 -7.14
N PHE A 72 -1.91 -9.35 -6.92
CA PHE A 72 -1.24 -8.60 -8.00
C PHE A 72 0.29 -8.67 -7.92
N ARG A 73 0.83 -9.54 -7.07
CA ARG A 73 2.29 -9.65 -6.85
C ARG A 73 3.06 -9.88 -8.14
N ASP A 74 2.49 -10.63 -9.08
CA ASP A 74 3.15 -10.96 -10.34
C ASP A 74 3.26 -9.77 -11.31
N THR A 75 2.56 -8.67 -11.04
CA THR A 75 2.71 -7.44 -11.82
C THR A 75 3.89 -6.58 -11.36
N LEU A 76 4.53 -6.94 -10.24
CA LEU A 76 5.53 -6.12 -9.58
C LEU A 76 6.95 -6.58 -9.89
N GLU A 77 7.86 -5.60 -9.98
CA GLU A 77 9.29 -5.86 -10.07
C GLU A 77 9.92 -5.88 -8.67
N ASP A 78 11.00 -6.64 -8.53
CA ASP A 78 11.84 -6.60 -7.34
C ASP A 78 12.50 -5.21 -7.25
N LEU A 79 12.43 -4.61 -6.07
CA LEU A 79 12.96 -3.27 -5.83
C LEU A 79 14.47 -3.27 -5.52
N GLY A 80 15.05 -4.46 -5.32
CA GLY A 80 16.46 -4.58 -4.98
C GLY A 80 16.72 -4.31 -3.50
N GLY A 81 18.00 -4.40 -3.10
CA GLY A 81 18.41 -4.08 -1.74
C GLY A 81 17.77 -4.96 -0.66
N GLY A 82 17.26 -6.14 -1.01
CA GLY A 82 16.61 -7.03 -0.06
C GLY A 82 15.15 -6.68 0.24
N LEU A 83 14.56 -5.68 -0.42
CA LEU A 83 13.18 -5.24 -0.17
C LEU A 83 12.13 -6.20 -0.72
N GLY A 84 12.45 -6.97 -1.77
CA GLY A 84 11.46 -7.75 -2.49
C GLY A 84 10.63 -6.87 -3.40
N VAL A 85 9.31 -7.10 -3.47
CA VAL A 85 8.43 -6.38 -4.41
C VAL A 85 7.71 -5.19 -3.78
N THR A 86 7.90 -4.92 -2.49
CA THR A 86 7.30 -3.77 -1.80
C THR A 86 8.32 -3.09 -0.91
N ASP A 87 8.11 -1.79 -0.71
CA ASP A 87 8.91 -1.00 0.24
C ASP A 87 7.92 -0.32 1.21
N PRO A 88 7.50 -1.03 2.28
CA PRO A 88 6.52 -0.50 3.23
C PRO A 88 7.19 0.23 4.38
N VAL A 89 6.55 1.31 4.81
CA VAL A 89 6.85 1.96 6.08
C VAL A 89 5.52 2.27 6.77
N SER A 90 5.51 2.28 8.09
CA SER A 90 4.31 2.61 8.85
C SER A 90 4.69 3.18 10.21
N GLY A 91 3.79 3.98 10.77
CA GLY A 91 3.98 4.53 12.09
C GLY A 91 2.80 5.37 12.54
N PRO A 92 2.70 5.63 13.85
CA PRO A 92 1.67 6.52 14.37
C PRO A 92 2.03 7.99 14.10
N VAL A 93 1.01 8.83 14.01
CA VAL A 93 1.22 10.28 13.96
C VAL A 93 1.74 10.73 15.32
N VAL A 94 2.88 11.39 15.33
CA VAL A 94 3.49 11.91 16.58
C VAL A 94 3.39 13.42 16.65
N LEU A 95 3.14 14.08 15.52
CA LEU A 95 2.99 15.53 15.44
C LEU A 95 2.20 15.87 14.18
N ALA A 96 1.06 16.51 14.35
CA ALA A 96 0.29 17.04 13.22
C ALA A 96 0.86 18.42 12.88
N LEU A 97 1.32 18.58 11.63
CA LEU A 97 1.96 19.82 11.18
C LEU A 97 0.95 20.83 10.65
N LYS A 98 -0.28 20.38 10.40
CA LYS A 98 -1.33 21.24 9.89
C LYS A 98 -2.70 20.72 10.26
#